data_d7cfa2d60d9e0ca660aad883ae446c63
#
_entry.id   d7cfa2d60d9e0ca660aad883ae446c63
#
_cell.length_a   1.000
_cell.length_b   1.000
_cell.length_c   1.000
_cell.angle_alpha   90.00
_cell.angle_beta   90.00
_cell.angle_gamma   90.00
#
_symmetry.space_group_name_H-M   'P 1'
#
loop_
_entity.id
_entity.type
_entity.pdbx_description
1 polymer ?
#
loop_
_entity_poly.entity_id
_entity_poly.type
_entity_poly.pdbx_seq_one_letter_code
_entity_poly.pdbx_strand_id
1 'polypeptide(L)'
;MTKKIIFLGCCMLSFILRGQHSFSLEEAQSFGLQNNIEIQNAYLNVKHASKQMLETVSIGLPQIHAEAQWQNFPEVPTSLVPASQFDPNAPDDVYAEMQFGIPHTTTGSITASQLIFNGSYIVGLKAAKSFMNFAKISKDLTESQIKDSITTAYFNVLIAQESHEFLKNIVQVHKDIVTETEERYNNGFVEDIEVDRMAMVLAKMEMQYNNVQRQSEITEAYLKLIIGIPLTETVTLTDSLQSLLDTSVDFKLEKAQVKNRLEYQIADLNIELKKLDMRRYQTDKLPNIAAFASIGSSTMGSEFSAFEGNAKWYPNQLIGLKITLPIFDGLGGTARIQKARIKYEQAKNEKLLITQSLELAHLAAQSNYLNAISNLNHQENNLELSKKIYEKTMTKYKEGLVSSIELSQAGTDYLETNTDFSKSIHNLLISNMNYQRSLGK
;
A
#
# COMPACT_ATOMS: atom_id res chain seq x y z
N MET A 1 -24.02 6.77 -65.61
CA MET A 1 -22.82 6.01 -65.23
C MET A 1 -22.84 5.86 -63.71
N THR A 2 -23.34 4.75 -63.20
CA THR A 2 -23.56 4.43 -61.81
C THR A 2 -22.38 3.61 -61.29
N LYS A 3 -21.53 4.15 -60.40
CA LYS A 3 -20.49 3.38 -59.71
C LYS A 3 -21.08 2.76 -58.45
N LYS A 4 -21.22 1.45 -58.43
CA LYS A 4 -21.52 0.64 -57.23
C LYS A 4 -20.30 0.59 -56.35
N ILE A 5 -20.37 1.11 -55.15
CA ILE A 5 -19.39 0.92 -54.09
C ILE A 5 -19.78 -0.34 -53.32
N ILE A 6 -18.98 -1.39 -53.45
CA ILE A 6 -19.09 -2.63 -52.69
C ILE A 6 -18.43 -2.38 -51.34
N PHE A 7 -19.26 -2.34 -50.27
CA PHE A 7 -18.82 -2.24 -48.87
C PHE A 7 -18.45 -3.65 -48.38
N LEU A 8 -17.19 -3.98 -48.41
CA LEU A 8 -16.66 -5.24 -47.89
C LEU A 8 -16.59 -5.15 -46.39
N GLY A 9 -17.60 -5.67 -45.70
CA GLY A 9 -17.64 -5.76 -44.24
C GLY A 9 -16.60 -6.76 -43.71
N CYS A 10 -15.47 -6.26 -43.26
CA CYS A 10 -14.48 -7.06 -42.56
C CYS A 10 -15.00 -7.29 -41.13
N CYS A 11 -15.70 -8.42 -40.90
CA CYS A 11 -15.95 -8.94 -39.55
C CYS A 11 -14.62 -9.31 -38.91
N MET A 12 -14.02 -8.39 -38.16
CA MET A 12 -12.99 -8.76 -37.18
C MET A 12 -13.66 -9.63 -36.10
N LEU A 13 -13.56 -10.95 -36.26
CA LEU A 13 -13.70 -11.84 -35.11
C LEU A 13 -12.57 -11.49 -34.13
N SER A 14 -12.90 -10.75 -33.11
CA SER A 14 -12.07 -10.63 -31.93
C SER A 14 -12.01 -12.00 -31.28
N PHE A 15 -11.01 -12.81 -31.66
CA PHE A 15 -10.59 -13.94 -30.86
C PHE A 15 -10.21 -13.35 -29.51
N ILE A 16 -11.05 -13.53 -28.50
CA ILE A 16 -10.68 -13.40 -27.10
C ILE A 16 -9.67 -14.54 -26.87
N LEU A 17 -8.40 -14.27 -27.15
CA LEU A 17 -7.31 -15.09 -26.64
C LEU A 17 -7.46 -15.03 -25.10
N ARG A 18 -8.07 -16.05 -24.50
CA ARG A 18 -7.94 -16.30 -23.08
C ARG A 18 -6.45 -16.51 -22.87
N GLY A 19 -5.79 -15.52 -22.28
CA GLY A 19 -4.39 -15.60 -21.92
C GLY A 19 -4.22 -16.78 -20.96
N GLN A 20 -3.54 -17.81 -21.42
CA GLN A 20 -3.06 -18.86 -20.53
C GLN A 20 -1.71 -18.41 -20.02
N HIS A 21 -1.65 -18.04 -18.74
CA HIS A 21 -0.42 -17.64 -18.08
C HIS A 21 0.20 -18.83 -17.37
N SER A 22 1.47 -19.10 -17.64
CA SER A 22 2.26 -20.07 -16.90
C SER A 22 3.37 -19.34 -16.14
N PHE A 23 3.52 -19.59 -14.86
CA PHE A 23 4.48 -18.90 -14.01
C PHE A 23 5.29 -19.87 -13.15
N SER A 24 6.60 -19.66 -13.11
CA SER A 24 7.43 -20.03 -11.97
C SER A 24 7.26 -19.01 -10.85
N LEU A 25 7.77 -19.32 -9.66
CA LEU A 25 7.72 -18.39 -8.52
C LEU A 25 8.37 -17.03 -8.85
N GLU A 26 9.55 -17.05 -9.49
CA GLU A 26 10.27 -15.83 -9.87
C GLU A 26 9.50 -15.01 -10.93
N GLU A 27 8.88 -15.68 -11.90
CA GLU A 27 8.05 -15.02 -12.91
C GLU A 27 6.79 -14.42 -12.30
N ALA A 28 6.11 -15.14 -11.38
CA ALA A 28 4.95 -14.65 -10.66
C ALA A 28 5.28 -13.40 -9.81
N GLN A 29 6.43 -13.42 -9.12
CA GLN A 29 6.93 -12.27 -8.38
C GLN A 29 7.20 -11.08 -9.31
N SER A 30 7.94 -11.30 -10.40
CA SER A 30 8.29 -10.25 -11.36
C SER A 30 7.06 -9.64 -12.02
N PHE A 31 6.10 -10.47 -12.41
CA PHE A 31 4.83 -10.02 -13.00
C PHE A 31 3.99 -9.24 -11.98
N GLY A 32 3.86 -9.75 -10.76
CA GLY A 32 3.11 -9.10 -9.69
C GLY A 32 3.72 -7.76 -9.28
N LEU A 33 5.05 -7.63 -9.23
CA LEU A 33 5.72 -6.35 -8.97
C LEU A 33 5.41 -5.28 -10.03
N GLN A 34 5.07 -5.67 -11.26
CA GLN A 34 4.71 -4.73 -12.32
C GLN A 34 3.21 -4.41 -12.37
N ASN A 35 2.34 -5.37 -12.00
CA ASN A 35 0.91 -5.28 -12.24
C ASN A 35 0.07 -5.10 -10.96
N ASN A 36 0.63 -5.36 -9.77
CA ASN A 36 -0.10 -5.23 -8.52
C ASN A 36 -0.51 -3.77 -8.26
N ILE A 37 -1.79 -3.57 -7.91
CA ILE A 37 -2.39 -2.23 -7.70
C ILE A 37 -1.77 -1.50 -6.50
N GLU A 38 -1.40 -2.21 -5.42
CA GLU A 38 -0.78 -1.59 -4.24
C GLU A 38 0.61 -1.03 -4.57
N ILE A 39 1.38 -1.73 -5.39
CA ILE A 39 2.68 -1.25 -5.88
C ILE A 39 2.52 -0.04 -6.80
N GLN A 40 1.51 -0.05 -7.69
CA GLN A 40 1.19 1.11 -8.51
C GLN A 40 0.82 2.32 -7.65
N ASN A 41 0.02 2.13 -6.59
CA ASN A 41 -0.30 3.18 -5.64
C ASN A 41 0.93 3.66 -4.86
N ALA A 42 1.81 2.76 -4.44
CA ALA A 42 3.07 3.14 -3.78
C ALA A 42 3.97 3.98 -4.70
N TYR A 43 4.03 3.65 -6.00
CA TYR A 43 4.72 4.46 -7.00
C TYR A 43 4.07 5.84 -7.20
N LEU A 44 2.74 5.92 -7.22
CA LEU A 44 2.01 7.19 -7.28
C LEU A 44 2.28 8.04 -6.02
N ASN A 45 2.42 7.44 -4.84
CA ASN A 45 2.80 8.14 -3.62
C ASN A 45 4.21 8.76 -3.72
N VAL A 46 5.17 8.10 -4.37
CA VAL A 46 6.49 8.68 -4.66
C VAL A 46 6.37 9.86 -5.61
N LYS A 47 5.55 9.74 -6.66
CA LYS A 47 5.26 10.88 -7.57
C LYS A 47 4.61 12.04 -6.83
N HIS A 48 3.64 11.76 -5.97
CA HIS A 48 2.99 12.78 -5.13
C HIS A 48 4.01 13.49 -4.25
N ALA A 49 4.88 12.78 -3.53
CA ALA A 49 5.94 13.36 -2.72
C ALA A 49 6.90 14.23 -3.54
N SER A 50 7.22 13.82 -4.78
CA SER A 50 8.02 14.62 -5.71
C SER A 50 7.33 15.93 -6.12
N LYS A 51 6.01 15.92 -6.35
CA LYS A 51 5.23 17.12 -6.66
C LYS A 51 5.08 18.03 -5.44
N GLN A 52 4.92 17.47 -4.26
CA GLN A 52 4.91 18.21 -3.00
C GLN A 52 6.27 18.90 -2.72
N MET A 53 7.38 18.25 -3.09
CA MET A 53 8.70 18.90 -3.04
C MET A 53 8.75 20.08 -4.02
N LEU A 54 8.26 19.94 -5.26
CA LEU A 54 8.20 21.03 -6.24
C LEU A 54 7.31 22.18 -5.76
N GLU A 55 6.15 21.87 -5.17
CA GLU A 55 5.26 22.85 -4.53
C GLU A 55 5.98 23.62 -3.42
N THR A 56 6.75 22.92 -2.58
CA THR A 56 7.56 23.57 -1.54
C THR A 56 8.63 24.48 -2.17
N VAL A 57 9.29 24.04 -3.24
CA VAL A 57 10.29 24.87 -3.97
C VAL A 57 9.63 26.11 -4.57
N SER A 58 8.42 25.99 -5.10
CA SER A 58 7.71 27.09 -5.76
C SER A 58 7.41 28.27 -4.83
N ILE A 59 7.29 28.05 -3.52
CA ILE A 59 7.12 29.12 -2.52
C ILE A 59 8.28 30.13 -2.57
N GLY A 60 9.48 29.65 -2.91
CA GLY A 60 10.66 30.51 -3.04
C GLY A 60 10.82 31.17 -4.41
N LEU A 61 10.01 30.83 -5.40
CA LEU A 61 10.04 31.44 -6.73
C LEU A 61 9.18 32.71 -6.76
N PRO A 62 9.40 33.63 -7.77
CA PRO A 62 8.55 34.79 -7.94
C PRO A 62 7.06 34.39 -8.08
N GLN A 63 6.19 35.04 -7.31
CA GLN A 63 4.74 34.90 -7.37
C GLN A 63 4.15 36.11 -8.05
N ILE A 64 3.37 35.92 -9.09
CA ILE A 64 2.70 37.01 -9.82
C ILE A 64 1.20 36.78 -9.72
N HIS A 65 0.47 37.76 -9.23
CA HIS A 65 -0.98 37.76 -9.17
C HIS A 65 -1.58 39.04 -9.65
N ALA A 66 -2.74 38.96 -10.28
CA ALA A 66 -3.53 40.08 -10.68
C ALA A 66 -4.78 40.14 -9.78
N GLU A 67 -5.11 41.38 -9.39
CA GLU A 67 -6.28 41.64 -8.56
C GLU A 67 -7.09 42.77 -9.21
N ALA A 68 -8.42 42.61 -9.24
CA ALA A 68 -9.34 43.67 -9.63
C ALA A 68 -10.40 43.78 -8.51
N GLN A 69 -10.58 44.99 -8.02
CA GLN A 69 -11.51 45.28 -6.93
C GLN A 69 -12.38 46.46 -7.31
N TRP A 70 -13.68 46.33 -7.04
CA TRP A 70 -14.63 47.44 -7.07
C TRP A 70 -15.18 47.62 -5.64
N GLN A 71 -15.20 48.87 -5.19
CA GLN A 71 -15.78 49.29 -3.92
C GLN A 71 -16.83 50.37 -4.15
N ASN A 72 -17.94 50.25 -3.48
CA ASN A 72 -18.95 51.27 -3.41
C ASN A 72 -19.18 51.68 -1.94
N PHE A 73 -19.08 52.95 -1.66
CA PHE A 73 -19.42 53.54 -0.37
C PHE A 73 -20.78 54.21 -0.51
N PRO A 74 -21.92 53.57 -0.15
CA PRO A 74 -23.26 54.19 -0.21
C PRO A 74 -23.31 55.44 0.64
N GLU A 75 -22.55 55.50 1.75
CA GLU A 75 -22.31 56.67 2.56
C GLU A 75 -20.79 56.91 2.65
N VAL A 76 -20.36 58.03 2.07
CA VAL A 76 -18.95 58.41 2.14
C VAL A 76 -18.58 58.83 3.56
N PRO A 77 -17.51 58.34 4.14
CA PRO A 77 -17.10 58.69 5.52
C PRO A 77 -16.94 60.22 5.69
N THR A 78 -17.58 60.77 6.71
CA THR A 78 -17.44 62.18 7.10
C THR A 78 -16.29 62.32 8.05
N SER A 79 -15.39 63.28 7.74
CA SER A 79 -14.26 63.66 8.57
C SER A 79 -14.52 65.03 9.16
N LEU A 80 -14.23 65.22 10.44
CA LEU A 80 -14.22 66.52 11.10
C LEU A 80 -12.88 67.22 10.81
N VAL A 81 -12.93 68.41 10.23
CA VAL A 81 -11.75 69.23 9.94
C VAL A 81 -11.90 70.54 10.71
N PRO A 82 -10.85 71.06 11.40
CA PRO A 82 -10.94 72.36 12.06
C PRO A 82 -11.40 73.46 11.09
N ALA A 83 -12.44 74.19 11.48
CA ALA A 83 -13.06 75.23 10.65
C ALA A 83 -12.09 76.38 10.34
N SER A 84 -11.08 76.56 11.20
CA SER A 84 -9.98 77.55 11.02
C SER A 84 -9.12 77.29 9.79
N GLN A 85 -9.18 76.07 9.18
CA GLN A 85 -8.50 75.77 7.90
C GLN A 85 -9.18 76.41 6.68
N PHE A 86 -10.47 76.80 6.82
CA PHE A 86 -11.28 77.36 5.70
C PHE A 86 -11.68 78.80 6.01
N ASP A 87 -11.83 79.20 7.29
CA ASP A 87 -12.10 80.55 7.75
C ASP A 87 -11.09 80.87 8.88
N PRO A 88 -10.11 81.76 8.61
CA PRO A 88 -9.11 82.20 9.62
C PRO A 88 -9.70 82.86 10.86
N ASN A 89 -10.99 83.28 10.81
CA ASN A 89 -11.69 83.86 11.94
C ASN A 89 -12.55 82.88 12.73
N ALA A 90 -12.60 81.60 12.30
CA ALA A 90 -13.35 80.58 13.00
C ALA A 90 -12.62 80.16 14.32
N PRO A 91 -13.33 79.95 15.45
CA PRO A 91 -12.73 79.46 16.69
C PRO A 91 -12.08 78.09 16.49
N ASP A 92 -10.97 77.82 17.21
CA ASP A 92 -10.19 76.59 17.08
C ASP A 92 -10.96 75.33 17.53
N ASP A 93 -12.05 75.44 18.27
CA ASP A 93 -12.90 74.34 18.76
C ASP A 93 -14.08 74.07 17.84
N VAL A 94 -14.24 74.78 16.73
CA VAL A 94 -15.28 74.55 15.75
C VAL A 94 -14.77 73.68 14.61
N TYR A 95 -15.48 72.57 14.34
CA TYR A 95 -15.13 71.62 13.26
C TYR A 95 -16.21 71.67 12.16
N ALA A 96 -15.71 71.70 10.96
CA ALA A 96 -16.57 71.56 9.75
C ALA A 96 -16.66 70.05 9.37
N GLU A 97 -17.85 69.59 9.10
CA GLU A 97 -18.09 68.26 8.57
C GLU A 97 -17.79 68.25 7.06
N MET A 98 -16.81 67.42 6.69
CA MET A 98 -16.43 67.24 5.27
C MET A 98 -16.43 65.77 4.87
N GLN A 99 -17.03 65.48 3.76
CA GLN A 99 -16.96 64.12 3.18
C GLN A 99 -15.74 64.02 2.25
N PHE A 100 -14.72 63.29 2.70
CA PHE A 100 -13.53 62.99 1.89
C PHE A 100 -13.62 61.59 1.34
N GLY A 101 -13.94 61.46 0.06
CA GLY A 101 -14.02 60.18 -0.63
C GLY A 101 -14.88 60.23 -1.86
N ILE A 102 -14.84 59.20 -2.62
CA ILE A 102 -15.64 59.04 -3.86
C ILE A 102 -16.41 57.74 -3.72
N PRO A 103 -17.77 57.75 -4.02
CA PRO A 103 -18.64 56.61 -3.79
C PRO A 103 -18.14 55.35 -4.50
N HIS A 104 -17.71 55.44 -5.74
CA HIS A 104 -17.28 54.27 -6.50
C HIS A 104 -15.77 54.33 -6.77
N THR A 105 -15.05 53.25 -6.39
CA THR A 105 -13.64 53.08 -6.70
C THR A 105 -13.43 51.73 -7.34
N THR A 106 -12.80 51.69 -8.51
CA THR A 106 -12.38 50.46 -9.18
C THR A 106 -10.87 50.46 -9.28
N THR A 107 -10.22 49.39 -8.81
CA THR A 107 -8.76 49.23 -8.84
C THR A 107 -8.40 47.97 -9.56
N GLY A 108 -7.45 48.02 -10.46
CA GLY A 108 -6.78 46.86 -11.07
C GLY A 108 -5.29 46.92 -10.80
N SER A 109 -4.69 45.81 -10.37
CA SER A 109 -3.25 45.76 -10.12
C SER A 109 -2.66 44.38 -10.46
N ILE A 110 -1.38 44.40 -10.86
CA ILE A 110 -0.53 43.20 -10.99
C ILE A 110 0.61 43.36 -10.01
N THR A 111 0.74 42.39 -9.13
CA THR A 111 1.78 42.37 -8.09
C THR A 111 2.67 41.16 -8.28
N ALA A 112 3.99 41.38 -8.38
CA ALA A 112 5.03 40.37 -8.33
C ALA A 112 5.65 40.39 -6.93
N SER A 113 5.74 39.24 -6.26
CA SER A 113 6.41 39.11 -4.97
C SER A 113 7.46 38.01 -4.99
N GLN A 114 8.57 38.20 -4.31
CA GLN A 114 9.69 37.26 -4.22
C GLN A 114 10.09 37.10 -2.77
N LEU A 115 10.09 35.86 -2.31
CA LEU A 115 10.64 35.48 -1.01
C LEU A 115 12.17 35.63 -1.07
N ILE A 116 12.74 36.50 -0.23
CA ILE A 116 14.20 36.70 -0.13
C ILE A 116 14.79 35.87 0.98
N PHE A 117 14.13 35.84 2.15
CA PHE A 117 14.57 35.05 3.29
C PHE A 117 13.37 34.62 4.14
N ASN A 118 13.32 33.31 4.43
CA ASN A 118 12.44 32.77 5.43
C ASN A 118 13.09 31.49 5.99
N GLY A 119 13.35 31.47 7.31
CA GLY A 119 14.05 30.37 7.96
C GLY A 119 13.26 29.05 7.91
N SER A 120 11.94 29.10 8.07
CA SER A 120 11.09 27.89 8.01
C SER A 120 10.98 27.32 6.60
N TYR A 121 11.03 28.16 5.57
CA TYR A 121 11.12 27.74 4.16
C TYR A 121 12.40 26.93 3.90
N ILE A 122 13.56 27.40 4.36
CA ILE A 122 14.85 26.71 4.18
C ILE A 122 14.83 25.33 4.84
N VAL A 123 14.26 25.23 6.05
CA VAL A 123 14.07 23.95 6.75
C VAL A 123 13.03 23.10 6.02
N GLY A 124 11.95 23.73 5.52
CA GLY A 124 10.90 23.06 4.74
C GLY A 124 11.42 22.37 3.48
N LEU A 125 12.36 22.99 2.76
CA LEU A 125 13.03 22.37 1.61
C LEU A 125 13.78 21.07 2.00
N LYS A 126 14.49 21.10 3.14
CA LYS A 126 15.17 19.90 3.65
C LYS A 126 14.16 18.81 4.06
N ALA A 127 13.08 19.22 4.73
CA ALA A 127 12.01 18.31 5.12
C ALA A 127 11.32 17.67 3.91
N ALA A 128 11.03 18.43 2.86
CA ALA A 128 10.46 17.92 1.61
C ALA A 128 11.37 16.89 0.93
N LYS A 129 12.70 17.10 0.93
CA LYS A 129 13.66 16.13 0.42
C LYS A 129 13.69 14.84 1.24
N SER A 130 13.71 14.95 2.59
CA SER A 130 13.68 13.79 3.49
C SER A 130 12.34 13.04 3.38
N PHE A 131 11.22 13.76 3.18
CA PHE A 131 9.90 13.15 2.94
C PHE A 131 9.85 12.38 1.61
N MET A 132 10.47 12.90 0.55
CA MET A 132 10.58 12.17 -0.71
C MET A 132 11.40 10.87 -0.55
N ASN A 133 12.47 10.89 0.25
CA ASN A 133 13.24 9.67 0.56
C ASN A 133 12.41 8.68 1.39
N PHE A 134 11.65 9.18 2.37
CA PHE A 134 10.70 8.37 3.14
C PHE A 134 9.69 7.66 2.22
N ALA A 135 9.10 8.39 1.26
CA ALA A 135 8.16 7.82 0.31
C ALA A 135 8.80 6.72 -0.58
N LYS A 136 10.06 6.88 -0.98
CA LYS A 136 10.80 5.87 -1.76
C LYS A 136 11.01 4.59 -0.96
N ILE A 137 11.53 4.70 0.27
CA ILE A 137 11.77 3.52 1.12
C ILE A 137 10.44 2.85 1.52
N SER A 138 9.37 3.63 1.72
CA SER A 138 8.03 3.08 1.96
C SER A 138 7.52 2.29 0.74
N LYS A 139 7.80 2.75 -0.49
CA LYS A 139 7.50 1.99 -1.71
C LYS A 139 8.31 0.68 -1.74
N ASP A 140 9.60 0.72 -1.44
CA ASP A 140 10.47 -0.47 -1.42
C ASP A 140 9.98 -1.48 -0.36
N LEU A 141 9.49 -1.00 0.79
CA LEU A 141 8.86 -1.86 1.81
C LEU A 141 7.57 -2.51 1.28
N THR A 142 6.72 -1.75 0.59
CA THR A 142 5.49 -2.30 -0.04
C THR A 142 5.86 -3.38 -1.08
N GLU A 143 6.85 -3.14 -1.94
CA GLU A 143 7.32 -4.14 -2.91
C GLU A 143 7.79 -5.43 -2.22
N SER A 144 8.57 -5.31 -1.13
CA SER A 144 8.99 -6.48 -0.34
C SER A 144 7.81 -7.24 0.26
N GLN A 145 6.82 -6.54 0.83
CA GLN A 145 5.62 -7.16 1.41
C GLN A 145 4.76 -7.86 0.37
N ILE A 146 4.58 -7.26 -0.80
CA ILE A 146 3.82 -7.89 -1.90
C ILE A 146 4.57 -9.10 -2.44
N LYS A 147 5.90 -9.04 -2.57
CA LYS A 147 6.73 -10.19 -2.95
C LYS A 147 6.52 -11.37 -1.99
N ASP A 148 6.54 -11.13 -0.68
CA ASP A 148 6.28 -12.15 0.34
C ASP A 148 4.84 -12.71 0.23
N SER A 149 3.86 -11.84 -0.04
CA SER A 149 2.47 -12.24 -0.22
C SER A 149 2.26 -13.10 -1.46
N ILE A 150 2.92 -12.76 -2.59
CA ILE A 150 2.92 -13.57 -3.81
C ILE A 150 3.53 -14.94 -3.54
N THR A 151 4.68 -14.98 -2.86
CA THR A 151 5.36 -16.23 -2.49
C THR A 151 4.46 -17.12 -1.67
N THR A 152 3.80 -16.56 -0.63
CA THR A 152 2.87 -17.31 0.22
C THR A 152 1.66 -17.82 -0.57
N ALA A 153 1.07 -16.97 -1.42
CA ALA A 153 -0.07 -17.37 -2.26
C ALA A 153 0.32 -18.46 -3.27
N TYR A 154 1.51 -18.36 -3.87
CA TYR A 154 2.06 -19.35 -4.80
C TYR A 154 2.22 -20.73 -4.12
N PHE A 155 2.82 -20.78 -2.93
CA PHE A 155 2.95 -22.01 -2.16
C PHE A 155 1.59 -22.61 -1.78
N ASN A 156 0.63 -21.77 -1.40
CA ASN A 156 -0.73 -22.24 -1.08
C ASN A 156 -1.42 -22.89 -2.29
N VAL A 157 -1.24 -22.35 -3.50
CA VAL A 157 -1.80 -22.96 -4.72
C VAL A 157 -1.14 -24.30 -5.02
N LEU A 158 0.18 -24.40 -4.94
CA LEU A 158 0.90 -25.68 -5.17
C LEU A 158 0.44 -26.76 -4.18
N ILE A 159 0.32 -26.43 -2.89
CA ILE A 159 -0.14 -27.38 -1.87
C ILE A 159 -1.58 -27.80 -2.11
N ALA A 160 -2.46 -26.85 -2.49
CA ALA A 160 -3.85 -27.17 -2.79
C ALA A 160 -3.98 -28.09 -4.02
N GLN A 161 -3.18 -27.87 -5.06
CA GLN A 161 -3.13 -28.72 -6.26
C GLN A 161 -2.62 -30.13 -5.93
N GLU A 162 -1.56 -30.26 -5.14
CA GLU A 162 -1.02 -31.57 -4.73
C GLU A 162 -2.01 -32.32 -3.84
N SER A 163 -2.65 -31.64 -2.88
CA SER A 163 -3.69 -32.22 -2.03
C SER A 163 -4.91 -32.66 -2.83
N HIS A 164 -5.32 -31.90 -3.84
CA HIS A 164 -6.42 -32.26 -4.74
C HIS A 164 -6.11 -33.52 -5.54
N GLU A 165 -4.93 -33.64 -6.14
CA GLU A 165 -4.53 -34.80 -6.92
C GLU A 165 -4.37 -36.05 -6.02
N PHE A 166 -3.82 -35.89 -4.81
CA PHE A 166 -3.75 -36.98 -3.83
C PHE A 166 -5.15 -37.51 -3.47
N LEU A 167 -6.10 -36.62 -3.11
CA LEU A 167 -7.45 -37.00 -2.75
C LEU A 167 -8.23 -37.63 -3.91
N LYS A 168 -8.03 -37.16 -5.13
CA LYS A 168 -8.61 -37.74 -6.33
C LYS A 168 -8.21 -39.20 -6.48
N ASN A 169 -6.94 -39.51 -6.27
CA ASN A 169 -6.42 -40.87 -6.34
C ASN A 169 -6.98 -41.76 -5.21
N ILE A 170 -7.05 -41.23 -3.97
CA ILE A 170 -7.63 -41.93 -2.84
C ILE A 170 -9.14 -42.24 -3.04
N VAL A 171 -9.91 -41.29 -3.54
CA VAL A 171 -11.34 -41.47 -3.87
C VAL A 171 -11.52 -42.58 -4.92
N GLN A 172 -10.68 -42.62 -5.96
CA GLN A 172 -10.75 -43.65 -6.97
C GLN A 172 -10.47 -45.05 -6.38
N VAL A 173 -9.43 -45.18 -5.55
CA VAL A 173 -9.12 -46.45 -4.86
C VAL A 173 -10.28 -46.90 -3.98
N HIS A 174 -10.93 -46.00 -3.23
CA HIS A 174 -12.07 -46.37 -2.39
C HIS A 174 -13.33 -46.70 -3.22
N LYS A 175 -13.55 -46.15 -4.40
CA LYS A 175 -14.59 -46.57 -5.34
C LYS A 175 -14.40 -48.01 -5.78
N ASP A 176 -13.17 -48.36 -6.14
CA ASP A 176 -12.84 -49.72 -6.54
C ASP A 176 -13.05 -50.70 -5.40
N ILE A 177 -12.70 -50.32 -4.15
CA ILE A 177 -12.96 -51.14 -2.92
C ILE A 177 -14.45 -51.34 -2.67
N VAL A 178 -15.27 -50.30 -2.81
CA VAL A 178 -16.74 -50.43 -2.64
C VAL A 178 -17.29 -51.42 -3.66
N THR A 179 -16.94 -51.29 -4.94
CA THR A 179 -17.38 -52.21 -6.02
C THR A 179 -16.94 -53.66 -5.74
N GLU A 180 -15.68 -53.85 -5.32
CA GLU A 180 -15.20 -55.20 -4.95
C GLU A 180 -15.96 -55.79 -3.75
N THR A 181 -16.30 -54.94 -2.75
CA THR A 181 -17.04 -55.38 -1.55
C THR A 181 -18.49 -55.75 -1.90
N GLU A 182 -19.15 -55.00 -2.80
CA GLU A 182 -20.48 -55.31 -3.34
C GLU A 182 -20.50 -56.64 -4.08
N GLU A 183 -19.50 -56.93 -4.93
CA GLU A 183 -19.36 -58.23 -5.60
C GLU A 183 -19.17 -59.35 -4.63
N ARG A 184 -18.40 -59.20 -3.58
CA ARG A 184 -18.21 -60.19 -2.51
C ARG A 184 -19.49 -60.45 -1.72
N TYR A 185 -20.27 -59.40 -1.45
CA TYR A 185 -21.58 -59.51 -0.81
C TYR A 185 -22.55 -60.30 -1.69
N ASN A 186 -22.64 -59.97 -2.98
CA ASN A 186 -23.51 -60.66 -3.92
C ASN A 186 -23.18 -62.17 -4.07
N ASN A 187 -21.91 -62.51 -3.82
CA ASN A 187 -21.44 -63.91 -3.81
C ASN A 187 -21.51 -64.58 -2.42
N GLY A 188 -22.03 -63.86 -1.39
CA GLY A 188 -22.21 -64.38 -0.03
C GLY A 188 -20.93 -64.50 0.81
N PHE A 189 -19.85 -63.81 0.45
CA PHE A 189 -18.57 -63.83 1.18
C PHE A 189 -18.49 -62.81 2.32
N VAL A 190 -19.31 -61.76 2.30
CA VAL A 190 -19.33 -60.69 3.31
C VAL A 190 -20.77 -60.30 3.62
N GLU A 191 -21.01 -59.67 4.79
CA GLU A 191 -22.32 -59.17 5.21
C GLU A 191 -22.61 -57.81 4.56
N ASP A 192 -23.88 -57.39 4.45
CA ASP A 192 -24.34 -56.11 3.90
C ASP A 192 -23.76 -54.92 4.67
N ILE A 193 -23.57 -55.06 5.98
CA ILE A 193 -22.96 -54.04 6.83
C ILE A 193 -21.52 -53.64 6.38
N GLU A 194 -20.78 -54.57 5.74
CA GLU A 194 -19.43 -54.26 5.23
C GLU A 194 -19.51 -53.34 3.98
N VAL A 195 -20.52 -53.52 3.12
CA VAL A 195 -20.80 -52.67 1.97
C VAL A 195 -21.17 -51.26 2.44
N ASP A 196 -22.12 -51.16 3.39
CA ASP A 196 -22.56 -49.88 3.97
C ASP A 196 -21.38 -49.10 4.60
N ARG A 197 -20.49 -49.77 5.31
CA ARG A 197 -19.29 -49.16 5.90
C ARG A 197 -18.36 -48.61 4.84
N MET A 198 -18.08 -49.37 3.80
CA MET A 198 -17.20 -48.88 2.70
C MET A 198 -17.83 -47.72 1.93
N ALA A 199 -19.17 -47.77 1.72
CA ALA A 199 -19.88 -46.63 1.12
C ALA A 199 -19.81 -45.36 2.01
N MET A 200 -19.91 -45.47 3.34
CA MET A 200 -19.72 -44.35 4.24
C MET A 200 -18.31 -43.77 4.19
N VAL A 201 -17.29 -44.63 4.12
CA VAL A 201 -15.88 -44.18 3.96
C VAL A 201 -15.70 -43.45 2.67
N LEU A 202 -16.20 -43.99 1.54
CA LEU A 202 -16.17 -43.33 0.26
C LEU A 202 -16.85 -41.97 0.28
N ALA A 203 -18.06 -41.87 0.82
CA ALA A 203 -18.79 -40.61 0.93
C ALA A 203 -17.99 -39.54 1.72
N LYS A 204 -17.31 -39.96 2.81
CA LYS A 204 -16.41 -39.05 3.57
C LYS A 204 -15.24 -38.56 2.71
N MET A 205 -14.60 -39.45 1.94
CA MET A 205 -13.46 -39.07 1.05
C MET A 205 -13.91 -38.15 -0.08
N GLU A 206 -15.08 -38.42 -0.69
CA GLU A 206 -15.66 -37.56 -1.73
C GLU A 206 -16.01 -36.16 -1.20
N MET A 207 -16.56 -36.08 0.01
CA MET A 207 -16.82 -34.79 0.68
C MET A 207 -15.49 -34.01 0.88
N GLN A 208 -14.44 -34.68 1.30
CA GLN A 208 -13.13 -34.05 1.51
C GLN A 208 -12.51 -33.59 0.18
N TYR A 209 -12.57 -34.41 -0.86
CA TYR A 209 -12.16 -34.07 -2.22
C TYR A 209 -12.86 -32.80 -2.73
N ASN A 210 -14.19 -32.76 -2.62
CA ASN A 210 -14.97 -31.58 -3.02
C ASN A 210 -14.62 -30.31 -2.21
N ASN A 211 -14.27 -30.47 -0.94
CA ASN A 211 -13.82 -29.34 -0.10
C ASN A 211 -12.46 -28.79 -0.57
N VAL A 212 -11.50 -29.69 -0.81
CA VAL A 212 -10.17 -29.29 -1.28
C VAL A 212 -10.23 -28.70 -2.68
N GLN A 213 -11.09 -29.21 -3.56
CA GLN A 213 -11.31 -28.62 -4.88
C GLN A 213 -11.78 -27.17 -4.78
N ARG A 214 -12.82 -26.88 -3.98
CA ARG A 214 -13.30 -25.50 -3.75
C ARG A 214 -12.23 -24.62 -3.13
N GLN A 215 -11.45 -25.15 -2.20
CA GLN A 215 -10.34 -24.40 -1.58
C GLN A 215 -9.24 -24.08 -2.58
N SER A 216 -8.94 -25.02 -3.50
CA SER A 216 -7.96 -24.79 -4.58
C SER A 216 -8.38 -23.64 -5.51
N GLU A 217 -9.65 -23.57 -5.87
CA GLU A 217 -10.21 -22.49 -6.69
C GLU A 217 -10.06 -21.12 -5.99
N ILE A 218 -10.29 -21.08 -4.66
CA ILE A 218 -10.16 -19.85 -3.87
C ILE A 218 -8.68 -19.41 -3.76
N THR A 219 -7.76 -20.34 -3.52
CA THR A 219 -6.32 -20.01 -3.43
C THR A 219 -5.76 -19.55 -4.76
N GLU A 220 -6.19 -20.15 -5.87
CA GLU A 220 -5.81 -19.70 -7.22
C GLU A 220 -6.37 -18.31 -7.51
N ALA A 221 -7.64 -18.04 -7.17
CA ALA A 221 -8.23 -16.71 -7.32
C ALA A 221 -7.50 -15.64 -6.48
N TYR A 222 -7.05 -16.00 -5.29
CA TYR A 222 -6.27 -15.10 -4.44
C TYR A 222 -4.88 -14.80 -5.04
N LEU A 223 -4.20 -15.81 -5.59
CA LEU A 223 -2.94 -15.60 -6.31
C LEU A 223 -3.14 -14.64 -7.50
N LYS A 224 -4.17 -14.87 -8.33
CA LYS A 224 -4.51 -13.99 -9.45
C LYS A 224 -4.73 -12.55 -9.00
N LEU A 225 -5.45 -12.34 -7.91
CA LEU A 225 -5.69 -11.02 -7.34
C LEU A 225 -4.38 -10.31 -6.96
N ILE A 226 -3.48 -11.01 -6.26
CA ILE A 226 -2.21 -10.42 -5.79
C ILE A 226 -1.26 -10.13 -6.95
N ILE A 227 -1.16 -11.02 -7.96
CA ILE A 227 -0.30 -10.77 -9.11
C ILE A 227 -0.92 -9.79 -10.12
N GLY A 228 -2.19 -9.41 -9.95
CA GLY A 228 -2.86 -8.41 -10.80
C GLY A 228 -3.41 -8.98 -12.12
N ILE A 229 -3.83 -10.26 -12.13
CA ILE A 229 -4.49 -10.92 -13.27
C ILE A 229 -6.01 -10.96 -13.03
N PRO A 230 -6.84 -10.74 -14.07
CA PRO A 230 -8.29 -10.93 -13.98
C PRO A 230 -8.67 -12.34 -13.51
N LEU A 231 -9.65 -12.47 -12.60
CA LEU A 231 -10.07 -13.76 -12.06
C LEU A 231 -10.60 -14.75 -13.11
N THR A 232 -11.00 -14.23 -14.29
CA THR A 232 -11.51 -15.03 -15.41
C THR A 232 -10.44 -15.71 -16.26
N GLU A 233 -9.17 -15.32 -16.09
CA GLU A 233 -8.05 -15.92 -16.82
C GLU A 233 -7.53 -17.17 -16.11
N THR A 234 -6.88 -18.06 -16.86
CA THR A 234 -6.30 -19.29 -16.31
C THR A 234 -4.83 -19.11 -16.01
N VAL A 235 -4.41 -19.56 -14.81
CA VAL A 235 -3.02 -19.55 -14.39
C VAL A 235 -2.56 -20.98 -14.15
N THR A 236 -1.40 -21.35 -14.69
CA THR A 236 -0.72 -22.62 -14.43
C THR A 236 0.61 -22.35 -13.76
N LEU A 237 0.96 -23.15 -12.74
CA LEU A 237 2.25 -23.04 -12.06
C LEU A 237 3.21 -24.07 -12.63
N THR A 238 4.47 -23.68 -12.83
CA THR A 238 5.49 -24.54 -13.46
C THR A 238 6.40 -25.23 -12.45
N ASP A 239 6.50 -24.69 -11.23
CA ASP A 239 7.31 -25.31 -10.17
C ASP A 239 6.56 -26.44 -9.48
N SER A 240 7.32 -27.36 -8.88
CA SER A 240 6.82 -28.37 -7.95
C SER A 240 7.24 -28.05 -6.52
N LEU A 241 6.50 -28.56 -5.52
CA LEU A 241 6.88 -28.38 -4.11
C LEU A 241 8.26 -28.98 -3.83
N GLN A 242 8.62 -30.11 -4.44
CA GLN A 242 9.92 -30.74 -4.27
C GLN A 242 11.06 -29.87 -4.80
N SER A 243 10.93 -29.27 -5.98
CA SER A 243 11.96 -28.38 -6.54
C SER A 243 12.21 -27.16 -5.67
N LEU A 244 11.16 -26.63 -5.03
CA LEU A 244 11.26 -25.49 -4.10
C LEU A 244 11.87 -25.88 -2.75
N LEU A 245 11.63 -27.11 -2.28
CA LEU A 245 12.25 -27.63 -1.07
C LEU A 245 13.76 -27.78 -1.25
N ASP A 246 14.22 -28.37 -2.36
CA ASP A 246 15.64 -28.62 -2.63
C ASP A 246 16.46 -27.32 -2.63
N THR A 247 15.84 -26.20 -3.04
CA THR A 247 16.47 -24.87 -3.00
C THR A 247 16.43 -24.21 -1.62
N SER A 248 15.58 -24.70 -0.69
CA SER A 248 15.27 -24.04 0.58
C SER A 248 16.07 -24.54 1.79
N VAL A 249 16.86 -25.62 1.68
CA VAL A 249 17.44 -26.37 2.82
C VAL A 249 18.85 -25.93 3.21
N ASP A 250 19.49 -24.96 2.52
CA ASP A 250 20.83 -24.49 2.91
C ASP A 250 20.77 -23.53 4.11
N PHE A 251 20.68 -24.11 5.32
CA PHE A 251 20.62 -23.33 6.57
C PHE A 251 22.01 -22.89 7.01
N LYS A 252 22.20 -21.57 7.08
CA LYS A 252 23.36 -20.93 7.73
C LYS A 252 22.88 -20.02 8.84
N LEU A 253 23.45 -20.20 10.03
CA LEU A 253 23.25 -19.28 11.15
C LEU A 253 23.94 -17.95 10.83
N GLU A 254 23.14 -16.93 10.50
CA GLU A 254 23.62 -15.58 10.25
C GLU A 254 23.05 -14.62 11.30
N LYS A 255 23.80 -13.55 11.60
CA LYS A 255 23.32 -12.50 12.49
C LYS A 255 22.44 -11.52 11.73
N ALA A 256 21.34 -11.11 12.36
CA ALA A 256 20.47 -10.08 11.80
C ALA A 256 21.22 -8.77 11.55
N GLN A 257 21.03 -8.21 10.37
CA GLN A 257 21.49 -6.85 10.03
C GLN A 257 20.32 -5.87 10.15
N VAL A 258 19.86 -5.60 11.39
CA VAL A 258 18.69 -4.79 11.67
C VAL A 258 18.71 -3.43 10.96
N LYS A 259 19.90 -2.81 10.80
CA LYS A 259 20.03 -1.51 10.11
C LYS A 259 19.72 -1.56 8.62
N ASN A 260 19.80 -2.72 7.99
CA ASN A 260 19.47 -2.89 6.57
C ASN A 260 17.96 -3.05 6.36
N ARG A 261 17.20 -3.37 7.43
CA ARG A 261 15.75 -3.51 7.35
C ARG A 261 15.08 -2.19 6.97
N LEU A 262 14.15 -2.26 6.01
CA LEU A 262 13.43 -1.09 5.52
C LEU A 262 12.60 -0.41 6.63
N GLU A 263 12.05 -1.19 7.55
CA GLU A 263 11.32 -0.70 8.71
C GLU A 263 12.21 0.16 9.64
N TYR A 264 13.48 -0.26 9.84
CA TYR A 264 14.44 0.53 10.60
C TYR A 264 14.80 1.84 9.90
N GLN A 265 15.02 1.80 8.58
CA GLN A 265 15.34 2.99 7.78
C GLN A 265 14.18 3.98 7.76
N ILE A 266 12.93 3.51 7.68
CA ILE A 266 11.71 4.34 7.78
C ILE A 266 11.64 5.01 9.15
N ALA A 267 11.91 4.28 10.24
CA ALA A 267 11.92 4.83 11.59
C ALA A 267 13.02 5.89 11.78
N ASP A 268 14.19 5.69 11.16
CA ASP A 268 15.29 6.66 11.19
C ASP A 268 14.93 7.95 10.45
N LEU A 269 14.35 7.85 9.25
CA LEU A 269 13.84 9.00 8.50
C LEU A 269 12.70 9.72 9.21
N ASN A 270 11.83 9.00 9.93
CA ASN A 270 10.77 9.62 10.74
C ASN A 270 11.37 10.49 11.85
N ILE A 271 12.44 10.05 12.52
CA ILE A 271 13.17 10.88 13.51
C ILE A 271 13.70 12.14 12.84
N GLU A 272 14.31 12.03 11.65
CA GLU A 272 14.83 13.18 10.91
C GLU A 272 13.71 14.17 10.56
N LEU A 273 12.56 13.69 10.08
CA LEU A 273 11.40 14.51 9.76
C LEU A 273 10.87 15.26 11.00
N LYS A 274 10.74 14.57 12.16
CA LYS A 274 10.31 15.21 13.41
C LYS A 274 11.33 16.25 13.91
N LYS A 275 12.62 15.99 13.74
CA LYS A 275 13.69 16.95 14.04
C LYS A 275 13.61 18.18 13.14
N LEU A 276 13.35 18.00 11.86
CA LEU A 276 13.18 19.11 10.90
C LEU A 276 11.92 19.91 11.20
N ASP A 277 10.79 19.26 11.59
CA ASP A 277 9.57 19.95 12.01
C ASP A 277 9.81 20.82 13.27
N MET A 278 10.55 20.30 14.26
CA MET A 278 10.96 21.11 15.42
C MET A 278 11.83 22.30 14.99
N ARG A 279 12.81 22.10 14.10
CA ARG A 279 13.67 23.16 13.59
C ARG A 279 12.88 24.21 12.82
N ARG A 280 11.87 23.82 12.07
CA ARG A 280 10.99 24.74 11.35
C ARG A 280 10.35 25.75 12.31
N TYR A 281 9.76 25.27 13.43
CA TYR A 281 9.20 26.17 14.45
C TYR A 281 10.26 27.03 15.17
N GLN A 282 11.50 26.54 15.29
CA GLN A 282 12.58 27.35 15.85
C GLN A 282 12.96 28.51 14.92
N THR A 283 12.95 28.26 13.60
CA THR A 283 13.31 29.25 12.60
C THR A 283 12.18 30.23 12.25
N ASP A 284 10.93 29.96 12.66
CA ASP A 284 9.81 30.91 12.56
C ASP A 284 10.04 32.19 13.39
N LYS A 285 10.97 32.17 14.36
CA LYS A 285 11.40 33.35 15.12
C LYS A 285 12.33 34.27 14.37
N LEU A 286 12.86 33.84 13.22
CA LEU A 286 13.74 34.66 12.36
C LEU A 286 12.90 35.62 11.51
N PRO A 287 13.50 36.74 11.04
CA PRO A 287 12.81 37.62 10.11
C PRO A 287 12.32 36.90 8.86
N ASN A 288 11.14 37.28 8.36
CA ASN A 288 10.67 36.97 7.03
C ASN A 288 10.89 38.20 6.14
N ILE A 289 11.61 38.04 5.03
CA ILE A 289 11.97 39.12 4.10
C ILE A 289 11.42 38.78 2.73
N ALA A 290 10.58 39.65 2.17
CA ALA A 290 10.05 39.56 0.83
C ALA A 290 10.18 40.87 0.09
N ALA A 291 10.61 40.84 -1.17
CA ALA A 291 10.55 41.95 -2.10
C ALA A 291 9.25 41.90 -2.89
N PHE A 292 8.71 43.04 -3.26
CA PHE A 292 7.51 43.11 -4.10
C PHE A 292 7.57 44.31 -5.02
N ALA A 293 6.93 44.18 -6.17
CA ALA A 293 6.67 45.24 -7.12
C ALA A 293 5.20 45.14 -7.59
N SER A 294 4.51 46.24 -7.60
CA SER A 294 3.14 46.35 -8.05
C SER A 294 2.96 47.44 -9.06
N ILE A 295 2.26 47.16 -10.12
CA ILE A 295 1.75 48.12 -11.09
C ILE A 295 0.26 48.04 -11.12
N GLY A 296 -0.43 49.19 -11.10
CA GLY A 296 -1.86 49.20 -11.08
C GLY A 296 -2.45 50.49 -11.62
N SER A 297 -3.75 50.53 -11.68
CA SER A 297 -4.48 51.74 -12.01
C SER A 297 -5.83 51.73 -11.29
N SER A 298 -6.31 52.89 -10.93
CA SER A 298 -7.62 53.06 -10.30
C SER A 298 -8.44 54.13 -11.01
N THR A 299 -9.76 53.91 -11.07
CA THR A 299 -10.74 54.90 -11.47
C THR A 299 -11.70 55.17 -10.35
N MET A 300 -12.11 56.42 -10.21
CA MET A 300 -12.97 56.89 -9.12
C MET A 300 -14.05 57.76 -9.70
N GLY A 301 -15.28 57.63 -9.21
CA GLY A 301 -16.42 58.45 -9.70
C GLY A 301 -17.60 58.42 -8.75
N SER A 302 -18.55 59.34 -8.96
CA SER A 302 -19.85 59.37 -8.27
C SER A 302 -20.77 58.21 -8.68
N GLU A 303 -20.54 57.62 -9.84
CA GLU A 303 -21.22 56.47 -10.42
C GLU A 303 -20.22 55.42 -10.88
N PHE A 304 -20.69 54.18 -11.09
CA PHE A 304 -19.83 53.11 -11.61
C PHE A 304 -19.54 53.37 -13.11
N SER A 305 -18.32 53.75 -13.42
CA SER A 305 -17.89 54.12 -14.77
C SER A 305 -16.67 53.34 -15.27
N ALA A 306 -16.25 52.27 -14.59
CA ALA A 306 -15.02 51.57 -14.88
C ALA A 306 -14.88 51.05 -16.32
N PHE A 307 -15.99 50.77 -17.02
CA PHE A 307 -16.01 50.28 -18.40
C PHE A 307 -16.47 51.31 -19.40
N GLU A 308 -16.69 52.57 -18.99
CA GLU A 308 -17.05 53.64 -19.89
C GLU A 308 -15.82 54.17 -20.62
N GLY A 309 -15.95 54.49 -21.91
CA GLY A 309 -14.82 54.91 -22.73
C GLY A 309 -14.17 56.25 -22.31
N ASN A 310 -14.83 57.01 -21.42
CA ASN A 310 -14.40 58.28 -20.86
C ASN A 310 -13.84 58.17 -19.43
N ALA A 311 -13.80 56.94 -18.84
CA ALA A 311 -13.27 56.72 -17.49
C ALA A 311 -11.78 57.13 -17.42
N LYS A 312 -11.49 58.00 -16.45
CA LYS A 312 -10.10 58.43 -16.22
C LYS A 312 -9.43 57.45 -15.23
N TRP A 313 -8.44 56.73 -15.73
CA TRP A 313 -7.66 55.85 -14.95
C TRP A 313 -6.35 56.48 -14.44
N TYR A 314 -6.10 56.34 -13.14
CA TYR A 314 -4.94 56.90 -12.47
C TYR A 314 -3.91 55.78 -12.22
N PRO A 315 -2.77 55.76 -12.93
CA PRO A 315 -1.77 54.72 -12.74
C PRO A 315 -1.05 54.89 -11.41
N ASN A 316 -0.67 53.77 -10.80
CA ASN A 316 0.19 53.70 -9.63
C ASN A 316 1.27 52.65 -9.81
N GLN A 317 2.42 52.84 -9.22
CA GLN A 317 3.53 51.91 -9.22
C GLN A 317 4.18 51.92 -7.83
N LEU A 318 4.48 50.72 -7.34
CA LEU A 318 5.05 50.54 -6.00
C LEU A 318 6.10 49.46 -6.06
N ILE A 319 7.31 49.73 -5.55
CA ILE A 319 8.38 48.75 -5.32
C ILE A 319 8.76 48.85 -3.86
N GLY A 320 8.90 47.70 -3.22
CA GLY A 320 9.19 47.68 -1.78
C GLY A 320 9.84 46.42 -1.29
N LEU A 321 10.31 46.49 -0.06
CA LEU A 321 10.80 45.37 0.75
C LEU A 321 9.95 45.28 2.02
N LYS A 322 9.42 44.10 2.29
CA LYS A 322 8.66 43.81 3.52
C LYS A 322 9.48 42.92 4.43
N ILE A 323 9.77 43.42 5.62
CA ILE A 323 10.46 42.67 6.68
C ILE A 323 9.47 42.49 7.84
N THR A 324 9.20 41.22 8.20
CA THR A 324 8.33 40.87 9.32
C THR A 324 9.12 40.06 10.34
N LEU A 325 9.23 40.57 11.57
CA LEU A 325 9.90 39.89 12.69
C LEU A 325 8.89 39.72 13.83
N PRO A 326 8.53 38.49 14.22
CA PRO A 326 7.68 38.25 15.38
C PRO A 326 8.48 38.56 16.67
N ILE A 327 8.08 39.57 17.41
CA ILE A 327 8.76 39.97 18.69
C ILE A 327 8.15 39.20 19.86
N PHE A 328 6.84 39.12 19.93
CA PHE A 328 6.12 38.43 20.98
C PHE A 328 4.80 37.82 20.41
N ASP A 329 4.59 36.53 20.66
CA ASP A 329 3.45 35.79 20.18
C ASP A 329 2.62 35.13 21.33
N GLY A 330 2.69 35.70 22.52
CA GLY A 330 1.96 35.18 23.70
C GLY A 330 2.41 33.79 24.15
N LEU A 331 3.69 33.43 23.96
CA LEU A 331 4.29 32.11 24.23
C LEU A 331 3.86 30.98 23.30
N GLY A 332 3.01 31.25 22.31
CA GLY A 332 2.51 30.26 21.35
C GLY A 332 3.62 29.55 20.57
N GLY A 333 4.64 30.32 20.12
CA GLY A 333 5.82 29.77 19.44
C GLY A 333 6.65 28.85 20.33
N THR A 334 6.80 29.19 21.60
CA THR A 334 7.52 28.34 22.55
C THR A 334 6.78 27.04 22.79
N ALA A 335 5.46 27.09 22.93
CA ALA A 335 4.62 25.89 23.07
C ALA A 335 4.67 25.00 21.81
N ARG A 336 4.64 25.58 20.59
CA ARG A 336 4.82 24.84 19.32
C ARG A 336 6.16 24.11 19.27
N ILE A 337 7.27 24.77 19.65
CA ILE A 337 8.60 24.15 19.71
C ILE A 337 8.63 23.00 20.71
N GLN A 338 8.09 23.20 21.92
CA GLN A 338 8.04 22.15 22.95
C GLN A 338 7.20 20.95 22.48
N LYS A 339 6.05 21.19 21.89
CA LYS A 339 5.20 20.13 21.28
C LYS A 339 5.94 19.35 20.21
N ALA A 340 6.65 20.02 19.31
CA ALA A 340 7.46 19.38 18.28
C ALA A 340 8.64 18.59 18.85
N ARG A 341 9.26 19.11 19.95
CA ARG A 341 10.32 18.39 20.66
C ARG A 341 9.79 17.09 21.29
N ILE A 342 8.62 17.12 21.90
CA ILE A 342 7.97 15.92 22.45
C ILE A 342 7.76 14.88 21.33
N LYS A 343 7.25 15.28 20.16
CA LYS A 343 7.10 14.39 19.01
C LYS A 343 8.42 13.81 18.51
N TYR A 344 9.49 14.58 18.56
CA TYR A 344 10.83 14.11 18.22
C TYR A 344 11.33 13.05 19.22
N GLU A 345 11.13 13.24 20.53
CA GLU A 345 11.48 12.22 21.53
C GLU A 345 10.60 10.96 21.40
N GLN A 346 9.30 11.12 21.14
CA GLN A 346 8.41 9.98 20.84
C GLN A 346 8.91 9.15 19.64
N ALA A 347 9.34 9.80 18.55
CA ALA A 347 9.89 9.09 17.39
C ALA A 347 11.18 8.32 17.71
N LYS A 348 12.00 8.80 18.63
CA LYS A 348 13.19 8.05 19.12
C LYS A 348 12.80 6.79 19.90
N ASN A 349 11.80 6.91 20.78
CA ASN A 349 11.29 5.76 21.54
C ASN A 349 10.65 4.73 20.59
N GLU A 350 9.92 5.19 19.57
CA GLU A 350 9.34 4.33 18.53
C GLU A 350 10.42 3.58 17.75
N LYS A 351 11.51 4.25 17.34
CA LYS A 351 12.65 3.58 16.69
C LYS A 351 13.29 2.54 17.60
N LEU A 352 13.44 2.82 18.90
CA LEU A 352 13.97 1.84 19.85
C LEU A 352 13.07 0.60 19.91
N LEU A 353 11.75 0.79 20.02
CA LEU A 353 10.77 -0.29 20.01
C LEU A 353 10.82 -1.11 18.71
N ILE A 354 10.88 -0.44 17.55
CA ILE A 354 11.01 -1.10 16.25
C ILE A 354 12.30 -1.93 16.21
N THR A 355 13.43 -1.39 16.69
CA THR A 355 14.70 -2.10 16.73
C THR A 355 14.60 -3.39 17.55
N GLN A 356 14.06 -3.31 18.76
CA GLN A 356 13.85 -4.48 19.64
C GLN A 356 12.86 -5.49 19.04
N SER A 357 11.80 -5.00 18.38
CA SER A 357 10.83 -5.87 17.70
C SER A 357 11.44 -6.61 16.52
N LEU A 358 12.35 -5.98 15.75
CA LEU A 358 13.06 -6.63 14.65
C LEU A 358 14.07 -7.67 15.16
N GLU A 359 14.76 -7.41 16.27
CA GLU A 359 15.64 -8.37 16.93
C GLU A 359 14.86 -9.59 17.43
N LEU A 360 13.73 -9.37 18.09
CA LEU A 360 12.83 -10.43 18.55
C LEU A 360 12.26 -11.24 17.38
N ALA A 361 11.83 -10.56 16.31
CA ALA A 361 11.33 -11.20 15.10
C ALA A 361 12.38 -12.09 14.43
N HIS A 362 13.65 -11.68 14.44
CA HIS A 362 14.74 -12.52 13.95
C HIS A 362 14.94 -13.79 14.81
N LEU A 363 14.95 -13.66 16.13
CA LEU A 363 15.06 -14.82 17.04
C LEU A 363 13.91 -15.80 16.85
N ALA A 364 12.69 -15.28 16.74
CA ALA A 364 11.50 -16.09 16.48
C ALA A 364 11.55 -16.78 15.11
N ALA A 365 11.93 -16.05 14.04
CA ALA A 365 12.05 -16.61 12.70
C ALA A 365 13.11 -17.71 12.63
N GLN A 366 14.25 -17.53 13.29
CA GLN A 366 15.31 -18.55 13.40
C GLN A 366 14.80 -19.81 14.11
N SER A 367 14.12 -19.65 15.25
CA SER A 367 13.57 -20.77 16.01
C SER A 367 12.50 -21.53 15.20
N ASN A 368 11.60 -20.79 14.56
CA ASN A 368 10.54 -21.38 13.73
C ASN A 368 11.10 -22.15 12.54
N TYR A 369 12.16 -21.64 11.89
CA TYR A 369 12.78 -22.30 10.77
C TYR A 369 13.45 -23.63 11.21
N LEU A 370 14.20 -23.63 12.31
CA LEU A 370 14.81 -24.85 12.86
C LEU A 370 13.75 -25.90 13.25
N ASN A 371 12.67 -25.45 13.89
CA ASN A 371 11.54 -26.33 14.23
C ASN A 371 10.86 -26.90 12.97
N ALA A 372 10.68 -26.09 11.93
CA ALA A 372 10.07 -26.52 10.67
C ALA A 372 10.91 -27.59 9.96
N ILE A 373 12.24 -27.48 9.95
CA ILE A 373 13.13 -28.53 9.41
C ILE A 373 12.95 -29.84 10.17
N SER A 374 12.99 -29.79 11.51
CA SER A 374 12.82 -30.98 12.33
C SER A 374 11.44 -31.63 12.13
N ASN A 375 10.38 -30.79 12.05
CA ASN A 375 9.03 -31.26 11.85
C ASN A 375 8.85 -31.91 10.47
N LEU A 376 9.41 -31.34 9.40
CA LEU A 376 9.35 -31.92 8.07
C LEU A 376 9.95 -33.34 8.05
N ASN A 377 11.14 -33.52 8.63
CA ASN A 377 11.79 -34.84 8.68
C ASN A 377 10.96 -35.87 9.44
N HIS A 378 10.27 -35.46 10.52
CA HIS A 378 9.36 -36.35 11.26
C HIS A 378 8.12 -36.70 10.46
N GLN A 379 7.50 -35.73 9.78
CA GLN A 379 6.30 -35.96 8.99
C GLN A 379 6.57 -36.79 7.72
N GLU A 380 7.73 -36.65 7.10
CA GLU A 380 8.15 -37.49 5.99
C GLU A 380 8.24 -38.97 6.39
N ASN A 381 8.90 -39.26 7.52
CA ASN A 381 8.97 -40.62 8.05
C ASN A 381 7.61 -41.19 8.42
N ASN A 382 6.74 -40.36 9.02
CA ASN A 382 5.38 -40.76 9.37
C ASN A 382 4.53 -41.08 8.14
N LEU A 383 4.66 -40.28 7.07
CA LEU A 383 3.99 -40.49 5.80
C LEU A 383 4.41 -41.81 5.14
N GLU A 384 5.71 -42.12 5.10
CA GLU A 384 6.20 -43.38 4.57
C GLU A 384 5.64 -44.58 5.37
N LEU A 385 5.62 -44.46 6.70
CA LEU A 385 5.10 -45.53 7.57
C LEU A 385 3.58 -45.72 7.41
N SER A 386 2.80 -44.63 7.43
CA SER A 386 1.34 -44.69 7.28
C SER A 386 0.95 -45.22 5.89
N LYS A 387 1.62 -44.83 4.83
CA LYS A 387 1.45 -45.37 3.49
C LYS A 387 1.69 -46.88 3.47
N LYS A 388 2.78 -47.37 4.05
CA LYS A 388 3.10 -48.77 4.12
C LYS A 388 2.06 -49.59 4.93
N ILE A 389 1.53 -49.00 6.02
CA ILE A 389 0.48 -49.61 6.82
C ILE A 389 -0.81 -49.73 5.98
N TYR A 390 -1.22 -48.64 5.34
CA TYR A 390 -2.41 -48.60 4.47
C TYR A 390 -2.33 -49.63 3.35
N GLU A 391 -1.23 -49.66 2.58
CA GLU A 391 -1.03 -50.60 1.48
C GLU A 391 -1.10 -52.10 1.94
N LYS A 392 -0.47 -52.41 3.08
CA LYS A 392 -0.52 -53.76 3.66
C LYS A 392 -1.91 -54.12 4.17
N THR A 393 -2.58 -53.18 4.84
CA THR A 393 -3.94 -53.41 5.35
C THR A 393 -4.93 -53.60 4.19
N MET A 394 -4.78 -52.83 3.10
CA MET A 394 -5.56 -53.00 1.88
C MET A 394 -5.36 -54.39 1.26
N THR A 395 -4.12 -54.88 1.17
CA THR A 395 -3.83 -56.23 0.65
C THR A 395 -4.50 -57.30 1.52
N LYS A 396 -4.37 -57.23 2.86
CA LYS A 396 -5.01 -58.15 3.79
C LYS A 396 -6.53 -58.08 3.73
N TYR A 397 -7.12 -56.91 3.52
CA TYR A 397 -8.56 -56.74 3.34
C TYR A 397 -9.05 -57.47 2.11
N LYS A 398 -8.36 -57.35 0.99
CA LYS A 398 -8.67 -58.08 -0.26
C LYS A 398 -8.57 -59.60 -0.06
N GLU A 399 -7.66 -60.05 0.77
CA GLU A 399 -7.54 -61.49 1.15
C GLU A 399 -8.56 -61.93 2.22
N GLY A 400 -9.37 -61.03 2.75
CA GLY A 400 -10.36 -61.31 3.81
C GLY A 400 -9.75 -61.52 5.19
N LEU A 401 -8.50 -61.07 5.44
CA LEU A 401 -7.78 -61.30 6.70
C LEU A 401 -7.95 -60.18 7.73
N VAL A 402 -8.50 -59.04 7.33
CA VAL A 402 -8.78 -57.87 8.21
C VAL A 402 -10.15 -57.30 7.90
N SER A 403 -10.73 -56.56 8.83
CA SER A 403 -12.07 -55.96 8.70
C SER A 403 -12.02 -54.63 7.91
N SER A 404 -13.19 -54.21 7.40
CA SER A 404 -13.42 -52.90 6.82
C SER A 404 -13.06 -51.75 7.77
N ILE A 405 -13.25 -51.95 9.10
CA ILE A 405 -12.90 -50.96 10.13
C ILE A 405 -11.40 -50.71 10.14
N GLU A 406 -10.59 -51.79 10.11
CA GLU A 406 -9.12 -51.67 10.11
C GLU A 406 -8.63 -50.98 8.84
N LEU A 407 -9.20 -51.29 7.67
CA LEU A 407 -8.87 -50.60 6.42
C LEU A 407 -9.26 -49.10 6.44
N SER A 408 -10.48 -48.82 6.96
CA SER A 408 -10.96 -47.45 7.11
C SER A 408 -10.07 -46.62 8.03
N GLN A 409 -9.62 -47.19 9.14
CA GLN A 409 -8.71 -46.53 10.08
C GLN A 409 -7.36 -46.26 9.41
N ALA A 410 -6.76 -47.26 8.77
CA ALA A 410 -5.48 -47.12 8.07
C ALA A 410 -5.55 -46.07 6.94
N GLY A 411 -6.69 -46.02 6.21
CA GLY A 411 -6.93 -45.02 5.18
C GLY A 411 -7.07 -43.58 5.75
N THR A 412 -7.76 -43.47 6.89
CA THR A 412 -7.90 -42.17 7.58
C THR A 412 -6.55 -41.69 8.10
N ASP A 413 -5.76 -42.57 8.73
CA ASP A 413 -4.42 -42.25 9.25
C ASP A 413 -3.46 -41.83 8.11
N TYR A 414 -3.51 -42.48 6.95
CA TYR A 414 -2.72 -42.13 5.80
C TYR A 414 -3.10 -40.75 5.22
N LEU A 415 -4.41 -40.47 5.13
CA LEU A 415 -4.90 -39.16 4.68
C LEU A 415 -4.49 -38.03 5.64
N GLU A 416 -4.63 -38.25 6.96
CA GLU A 416 -4.21 -37.26 7.97
C GLU A 416 -2.71 -37.01 7.91
N THR A 417 -1.92 -38.05 7.87
CA THR A 417 -0.46 -37.95 7.79
C THR A 417 0.01 -37.24 6.50
N ASN A 418 -0.64 -37.51 5.36
CA ASN A 418 -0.35 -36.78 4.12
C ASN A 418 -0.69 -35.30 4.23
N THR A 419 -1.81 -34.96 4.86
CA THR A 419 -2.20 -33.57 5.12
C THR A 419 -1.18 -32.87 6.02
N ASP A 420 -0.71 -33.54 7.06
CA ASP A 420 0.28 -32.97 7.99
C ASP A 420 1.67 -32.85 7.36
N PHE A 421 2.05 -33.77 6.47
CA PHE A 421 3.26 -33.63 5.65
C PHE A 421 3.18 -32.41 4.73
N SER A 422 2.06 -32.21 3.99
CA SER A 422 1.87 -31.05 3.13
C SER A 422 1.92 -29.73 3.93
N LYS A 423 1.31 -29.68 5.13
CA LYS A 423 1.42 -28.55 6.05
C LYS A 423 2.86 -28.31 6.53
N SER A 424 3.64 -29.39 6.75
CA SER A 424 5.04 -29.25 7.19
C SER A 424 5.92 -28.67 6.11
N ILE A 425 5.71 -29.03 4.84
CA ILE A 425 6.36 -28.39 3.68
C ILE A 425 6.03 -26.89 3.64
N HIS A 426 4.74 -26.55 3.69
CA HIS A 426 4.31 -25.16 3.73
C HIS A 426 5.01 -24.36 4.85
N ASN A 427 5.00 -24.92 6.07
CA ASN A 427 5.59 -24.27 7.23
C ASN A 427 7.11 -24.07 7.05
N LEU A 428 7.82 -25.02 6.43
CA LEU A 428 9.25 -24.89 6.14
C LEU A 428 9.51 -23.75 5.14
N LEU A 429 8.79 -23.72 4.02
CA LEU A 429 8.94 -22.71 2.98
C LEU A 429 8.67 -21.30 3.52
N ILE A 430 7.57 -21.13 4.28
CA ILE A 430 7.23 -19.84 4.91
C ILE A 430 8.22 -19.45 6.00
N SER A 431 8.66 -20.41 6.83
CA SER A 431 9.65 -20.13 7.87
C SER A 431 11.01 -19.74 7.29
N ASN A 432 11.43 -20.37 6.19
CA ASN A 432 12.64 -19.98 5.45
C ASN A 432 12.50 -18.54 4.90
N MET A 433 11.40 -18.22 4.22
CA MET A 433 11.14 -16.87 3.71
C MET A 433 11.22 -15.83 4.83
N ASN A 434 10.55 -16.07 5.97
CA ASN A 434 10.56 -15.19 7.12
C ASN A 434 11.97 -15.05 7.73
N TYR A 435 12.75 -16.14 7.78
CA TYR A 435 14.11 -16.11 8.27
C TYR A 435 15.01 -15.28 7.35
N GLN A 436 14.98 -15.48 6.03
CA GLN A 436 15.73 -14.69 5.06
C GLN A 436 15.38 -13.20 5.15
N ARG A 437 14.07 -12.88 5.22
CA ARG A 437 13.62 -11.51 5.45
C ARG A 437 14.18 -10.91 6.75
N SER A 438 14.24 -11.69 7.84
CA SER A 438 14.74 -11.22 9.13
C SER A 438 16.22 -10.87 9.12
N LEU A 439 17.01 -11.44 8.18
CA LEU A 439 18.42 -11.13 7.99
C LEU A 439 18.63 -9.74 7.33
N GLY A 440 17.60 -9.15 6.72
CA GLY A 440 17.72 -7.88 5.98
C GLY A 440 18.27 -8.07 4.56
N LYS A 441 17.96 -9.23 3.97
CA LYS A 441 18.32 -9.59 2.58
C LYS A 441 17.15 -9.38 1.65
#